data_9289805a0080a3ddd24ec0132e604505
#
_entry.id   9289805a0080a3ddd24ec0132e604505
#
_cell.length_a   1.000
_cell.length_b   1.000
_cell.length_c   1.000
_cell.angle_alpha   90.00
_cell.angle_beta   90.00
_cell.angle_gamma   90.00
#
_symmetry.space_group_name_H-M   'P 1'
#
loop_
_entity.id
_entity.type
_entity.pdbx_description
1 polymer ?
#
loop_
_entity_poly.entity_id
_entity_poly.type
_entity_poly.pdbx_seq_one_letter_code
_entity_poly.pdbx_strand_id
1 'polypeptide(L)'
;MSDRSPRPPGRPGEPPVAGPGSSEFHERFLEVTLASRDDELGRSVLASEWRYIGPLLENVPGGAHDVLDLACGSGHQTLAWVERGFRVTGLDFDRDLLVAGRRRIERASSGGLAARWACADATRLPFRDGSFDLVFNNSLLEHVPAWRAVLAETARVLRPGGVFVMYTTNRTCPIQQEVNHFPFYPWLPDPIQRRVLAWIMEHRRDLVNFTDFPAVNWFTFPGMSRAFRESGLEPFDRIDLLARDRAPGMRGALAGILSKHGLLKWPYYLYAISMALYGVRRTGPPGST
;
A
#
# COMPACT_ATOMS: atom_id res chain seq x y z
N MET A 1 1.44 9.73 36.73
CA MET A 1 1.87 8.35 37.04
C MET A 1 1.31 7.48 35.92
N SER A 2 2.14 7.12 34.93
CA SER A 2 1.75 6.30 33.78
C SER A 2 1.94 4.84 34.14
N ASP A 3 0.86 4.10 34.12
CA ASP A 3 0.84 2.65 34.29
C ASP A 3 1.56 2.00 33.09
N ARG A 4 2.81 1.54 33.30
CA ARG A 4 3.61 0.76 32.37
C ARG A 4 3.60 -0.69 32.83
N SER A 5 2.51 -1.40 32.58
CA SER A 5 2.53 -2.86 32.70
C SER A 5 3.43 -3.47 31.63
N PRO A 6 4.39 -4.36 31.94
CA PRO A 6 5.23 -5.02 30.95
C PRO A 6 4.40 -5.98 30.09
N ARG A 7 4.58 -5.91 28.77
CA ARG A 7 3.98 -6.84 27.82
C ARG A 7 4.56 -8.26 27.99
N PRO A 8 3.77 -9.31 27.74
CA PRO A 8 4.27 -10.67 27.75
C PRO A 8 5.30 -10.90 26.63
N PRO A 9 6.29 -11.75 26.83
CA PRO A 9 7.30 -12.07 25.81
C PRO A 9 6.66 -12.72 24.59
N GLY A 10 7.06 -12.26 23.39
CA GLY A 10 6.65 -12.84 22.11
C GLY A 10 7.06 -14.30 21.97
N ARG A 11 6.37 -15.06 21.12
CA ARG A 11 6.69 -16.47 20.87
C ARG A 11 8.06 -16.61 20.18
N PRO A 12 8.83 -17.67 20.43
CA PRO A 12 10.11 -17.89 19.75
C PRO A 12 9.93 -17.95 18.23
N GLY A 13 10.57 -17.01 17.51
CA GLY A 13 10.50 -16.92 16.03
C GLY A 13 9.65 -15.78 15.48
N GLU A 14 8.94 -15.03 16.31
CA GLU A 14 8.33 -13.75 15.89
C GLU A 14 9.39 -12.64 15.95
N PRO A 15 9.50 -11.79 14.90
CA PRO A 15 10.33 -10.60 14.99
C PRO A 15 9.83 -9.73 16.15
N PRO A 16 10.71 -9.02 16.88
CA PRO A 16 10.32 -8.18 17.98
C PRO A 16 9.34 -7.12 17.48
N VAL A 17 8.10 -7.16 17.97
CA VAL A 17 7.13 -6.10 17.77
C VAL A 17 7.57 -4.94 18.65
N ALA A 18 8.42 -4.05 18.13
CA ALA A 18 8.71 -2.78 18.76
C ALA A 18 7.39 -2.00 18.83
N GLY A 19 6.98 -1.63 20.03
CA GLY A 19 5.85 -0.72 20.20
C GLY A 19 6.24 0.68 19.67
N PRO A 20 5.26 1.47 19.20
CA PRO A 20 5.54 2.83 18.75
C PRO A 20 6.13 3.66 19.89
N GLY A 21 7.31 4.22 19.63
CA GLY A 21 7.94 5.23 20.45
C GLY A 21 9.13 4.76 21.28
N SER A 22 10.29 5.29 20.93
CA SER A 22 11.53 5.46 21.69
C SER A 22 12.74 4.60 21.34
N SER A 23 12.99 4.34 20.06
CA SER A 23 14.36 3.99 19.68
C SER A 23 15.00 5.20 18.96
N GLU A 24 16.29 5.41 19.12
CA GLU A 24 17.08 6.36 18.32
C GLU A 24 16.86 6.16 16.82
N PHE A 25 16.55 4.93 16.41
CA PHE A 25 16.22 4.57 15.03
C PHE A 25 14.85 5.07 14.59
N HIS A 26 13.85 5.06 15.47
CA HIS A 26 12.53 5.64 15.16
C HIS A 26 12.62 7.16 15.00
N GLU A 27 13.36 7.84 15.86
CA GLU A 27 13.61 9.28 15.70
C GLU A 27 14.31 9.56 14.37
N ARG A 28 15.30 8.77 13.98
CA ARG A 28 15.99 8.90 12.71
C ARG A 28 15.09 8.61 11.51
N PHE A 29 14.23 7.59 11.60
CA PHE A 29 13.22 7.30 10.59
C PHE A 29 12.25 8.48 10.43
N LEU A 30 11.76 9.04 11.53
CA LEU A 30 10.91 10.23 11.50
C LEU A 30 11.64 11.43 10.87
N GLU A 31 12.89 11.71 11.25
CA GLU A 31 13.69 12.77 10.65
C GLU A 31 13.76 12.62 9.12
N VAL A 32 14.11 11.44 8.62
CA VAL A 32 14.22 11.16 7.19
C VAL A 32 12.86 11.34 6.50
N THR A 33 11.80 10.80 7.10
CA THR A 33 10.44 10.85 6.54
C THR A 33 9.87 12.28 6.58
N LEU A 34 10.14 13.05 7.65
CA LEU A 34 9.63 14.41 7.83
C LEU A 34 10.48 15.44 7.09
N ALA A 35 11.77 15.17 6.86
CA ALA A 35 12.63 16.02 6.03
C ALA A 35 12.17 16.09 4.57
N SER A 36 11.45 15.08 4.11
CA SER A 36 10.77 15.12 2.82
C SER A 36 9.66 16.17 2.85
N ARG A 37 10.01 17.41 2.49
CA ARG A 37 9.06 18.50 2.28
C ARG A 37 8.39 18.45 0.91
N ASP A 38 8.60 17.35 0.18
CA ASP A 38 8.18 17.22 -1.20
C ASP A 38 6.70 16.83 -1.28
N ASP A 39 5.83 17.83 -1.17
CA ASP A 39 4.40 17.66 -1.42
C ASP A 39 4.12 17.26 -2.88
N GLU A 40 5.07 17.48 -3.79
CA GLU A 40 4.98 17.10 -5.20
C GLU A 40 5.05 15.59 -5.40
N LEU A 41 5.71 14.85 -4.49
CA LEU A 41 5.80 13.40 -4.59
C LEU A 41 4.41 12.74 -4.62
N GLY A 42 3.54 13.08 -3.68
CA GLY A 42 2.17 12.54 -3.64
C GLY A 42 1.36 12.91 -4.88
N ARG A 43 1.50 14.15 -5.36
CA ARG A 43 0.83 14.65 -6.57
C ARG A 43 1.31 13.94 -7.82
N SER A 44 2.63 13.76 -7.98
CA SER A 44 3.24 13.12 -9.14
C SER A 44 2.86 11.64 -9.22
N VAL A 45 2.88 10.92 -8.10
CA VAL A 45 2.42 9.53 -8.02
C VAL A 45 0.96 9.44 -8.44
N LEU A 46 0.07 10.24 -7.85
CA LEU A 46 -1.34 10.22 -8.20
C LEU A 46 -1.60 10.64 -9.65
N ALA A 47 -0.88 11.62 -10.17
CA ALA A 47 -0.99 12.05 -11.56
C ALA A 47 -0.59 10.93 -12.54
N SER A 48 0.50 10.23 -12.26
CA SER A 48 0.98 9.11 -13.09
C SER A 48 0.01 7.92 -13.10
N GLU A 49 -0.69 7.70 -11.97
CA GLU A 49 -1.60 6.59 -11.78
C GLU A 49 -3.04 6.91 -12.19
N TRP A 50 -3.38 8.19 -12.37
CA TRP A 50 -4.76 8.62 -12.66
C TRP A 50 -5.35 7.96 -13.90
N ARG A 51 -4.53 7.69 -14.92
CA ARG A 51 -4.96 6.98 -16.13
C ARG A 51 -5.50 5.56 -15.86
N TYR A 52 -5.09 4.94 -14.76
CA TYR A 52 -5.54 3.59 -14.35
C TYR A 52 -6.68 3.67 -13.35
N ILE A 53 -6.60 4.62 -12.41
CA ILE A 53 -7.54 4.76 -11.30
C ILE A 53 -8.81 5.48 -11.76
N GLY A 54 -8.70 6.55 -12.55
CA GLY A 54 -9.83 7.36 -13.00
C GLY A 54 -10.96 6.56 -13.62
N PRO A 55 -10.70 5.73 -14.66
CA PRO A 55 -11.73 4.91 -15.28
C PRO A 55 -12.38 3.89 -14.33
N LEU A 56 -11.66 3.42 -13.30
CA LEU A 56 -12.24 2.54 -12.28
C LEU A 56 -13.20 3.33 -11.38
N LEU A 57 -12.84 4.55 -10.98
CA LEU A 57 -13.67 5.40 -10.11
C LEU A 57 -14.94 5.91 -10.81
N GLU A 58 -14.89 6.14 -12.11
CA GLU A 58 -16.07 6.50 -12.92
C GLU A 58 -17.13 5.40 -12.90
N ASN A 59 -16.74 4.14 -12.67
CA ASN A 59 -17.65 3.01 -12.60
C ASN A 59 -18.13 2.68 -11.17
N VAL A 60 -17.73 3.47 -10.16
CA VAL A 60 -18.23 3.29 -8.78
C VAL A 60 -19.69 3.75 -8.71
N PRO A 61 -20.63 2.91 -8.22
CA PRO A 61 -22.03 3.28 -8.12
C PRO A 61 -22.25 4.51 -7.25
N GLY A 62 -22.87 5.55 -7.80
CA GLY A 62 -23.11 6.82 -7.10
C GLY A 62 -21.92 7.79 -7.10
N GLY A 63 -20.85 7.46 -7.81
CA GLY A 63 -19.60 8.20 -7.85
C GLY A 63 -18.68 7.94 -6.65
N ALA A 64 -17.40 8.11 -6.86
CA ALA A 64 -16.41 7.94 -5.80
C ALA A 64 -16.21 9.26 -5.05
N HIS A 65 -16.41 9.23 -3.73
CA HIS A 65 -16.28 10.41 -2.86
C HIS A 65 -15.43 10.16 -1.63
N ASP A 66 -15.53 8.98 -1.01
CA ASP A 66 -14.88 8.63 0.25
C ASP A 66 -13.63 7.77 0.01
N VAL A 67 -12.46 8.30 0.36
CA VAL A 67 -11.15 7.65 0.21
C VAL A 67 -10.57 7.32 1.57
N LEU A 68 -10.10 6.09 1.73
CA LEU A 68 -9.21 5.67 2.80
C LEU A 68 -7.78 5.62 2.25
N ASP A 69 -6.92 6.47 2.76
CA ASP A 69 -5.46 6.39 2.57
C ASP A 69 -4.90 5.52 3.70
N LEU A 70 -4.66 4.24 3.38
CA LEU A 70 -4.31 3.19 4.34
C LEU A 70 -2.79 3.08 4.50
N ALA A 71 -2.29 3.24 5.72
CA ALA A 71 -0.89 3.49 6.05
C ALA A 71 -0.38 4.77 5.38
N CYS A 72 -1.07 5.86 5.68
CA CYS A 72 -0.85 7.15 5.01
C CYS A 72 0.46 7.85 5.40
N GLY A 73 1.16 7.34 6.40
CA GLY A 73 2.40 7.94 6.90
C GLY A 73 2.24 9.43 7.19
N SER A 74 3.15 10.24 6.67
CA SER A 74 3.13 11.71 6.81
C SER A 74 2.19 12.44 5.82
N GLY A 75 1.25 11.73 5.17
CA GLY A 75 0.12 12.31 4.46
C GLY A 75 0.38 12.89 3.07
N HIS A 76 1.44 12.48 2.38
CA HIS A 76 1.73 12.94 1.00
C HIS A 76 0.60 12.57 0.03
N GLN A 77 0.15 11.31 0.09
CA GLN A 77 -0.94 10.82 -0.77
C GLN A 77 -2.29 11.39 -0.29
N THR A 78 -2.48 11.47 1.02
CA THR A 78 -3.67 12.11 1.61
C THR A 78 -3.88 13.51 1.05
N LEU A 79 -2.81 14.35 1.01
CA LEU A 79 -2.88 15.68 0.42
C LEU A 79 -3.31 15.65 -1.04
N ALA A 80 -2.68 14.81 -1.85
CA ALA A 80 -2.98 14.72 -3.27
C ALA A 80 -4.44 14.30 -3.56
N TRP A 81 -5.00 13.43 -2.72
CA TRP A 81 -6.42 13.05 -2.81
C TRP A 81 -7.36 14.18 -2.38
N VAL A 82 -7.03 14.88 -1.29
CA VAL A 82 -7.84 16.04 -0.81
C VAL A 82 -7.87 17.15 -1.85
N GLU A 83 -6.73 17.48 -2.47
CA GLU A 83 -6.62 18.48 -3.53
C GLU A 83 -7.48 18.16 -4.77
N ARG A 84 -7.78 16.87 -5.00
CA ARG A 84 -8.71 16.41 -6.05
C ARG A 84 -10.17 16.44 -5.64
N GLY A 85 -10.48 16.92 -4.44
CA GLY A 85 -11.85 17.10 -3.95
C GLY A 85 -12.47 15.86 -3.29
N PHE A 86 -11.67 14.81 -2.98
CA PHE A 86 -12.18 13.66 -2.25
C PHE A 86 -12.29 13.93 -0.75
N ARG A 87 -13.24 13.26 -0.09
CA ARG A 87 -13.30 13.18 1.37
C ARG A 87 -12.33 12.10 1.85
N VAL A 88 -11.20 12.49 2.37
CA VAL A 88 -10.11 11.55 2.70
C VAL A 88 -10.06 11.27 4.19
N THR A 89 -9.87 10.00 4.52
CA THR A 89 -9.45 9.55 5.84
C THR A 89 -8.07 8.94 5.71
N GLY A 90 -7.07 9.56 6.34
CA GLY A 90 -5.73 9.00 6.50
C GLY A 90 -5.71 8.08 7.73
N LEU A 91 -5.22 6.86 7.58
CA LEU A 91 -5.03 5.93 8.68
C LEU A 91 -3.58 5.46 8.72
N ASP A 92 -3.00 5.54 9.90
CA ASP A 92 -1.70 4.94 10.20
C ASP A 92 -1.67 4.42 11.64
N PHE A 93 -0.78 3.49 11.95
CA PHE A 93 -0.57 3.06 13.33
C PHE A 93 0.36 3.99 14.11
N ASP A 94 1.18 4.78 13.41
CA ASP A 94 2.13 5.73 13.98
C ASP A 94 1.49 7.11 14.15
N ARG A 95 1.32 7.49 15.40
CA ARG A 95 0.69 8.76 15.79
C ARG A 95 1.52 9.97 15.36
N ASP A 96 2.84 9.88 15.38
CA ASP A 96 3.72 11.00 15.07
C ASP A 96 3.68 11.32 13.57
N LEU A 97 3.60 10.28 12.74
CA LEU A 97 3.35 10.43 11.30
C LEU A 97 2.00 11.08 11.02
N LEU A 98 0.94 10.68 11.75
CA LEU A 98 -0.38 11.32 11.59
C LEU A 98 -0.38 12.80 11.99
N VAL A 99 0.34 13.16 13.05
CA VAL A 99 0.52 14.58 13.44
C VAL A 99 1.22 15.35 12.32
N ALA A 100 2.24 14.78 11.71
CA ALA A 100 2.93 15.38 10.57
C ALA A 100 2.01 15.53 9.35
N GLY A 101 1.23 14.50 9.03
CA GLY A 101 0.24 14.52 7.94
C GLY A 101 -0.81 15.61 8.15
N ARG A 102 -1.33 15.75 9.37
CA ARG A 102 -2.26 16.82 9.71
C ARG A 102 -1.64 18.21 9.47
N ARG A 103 -0.41 18.44 9.97
CA ARG A 103 0.30 19.69 9.75
C ARG A 103 0.58 19.97 8.26
N ARG A 104 0.77 18.91 7.46
CA ARG A 104 0.95 19.03 6.01
C ARG A 104 -0.32 19.57 5.35
N ILE A 105 -1.48 19.00 5.64
CA ILE A 105 -2.77 19.47 5.12
C ILE A 105 -3.03 20.92 5.56
N GLU A 106 -2.82 21.24 6.85
CA GLU A 106 -3.02 22.59 7.38
C GLU A 106 -2.13 23.64 6.67
N ARG A 107 -0.89 23.29 6.34
CA ARG A 107 0.03 24.18 5.60
C ARG A 107 -0.36 24.36 4.13
N ALA A 108 -0.76 23.28 3.47
CA ALA A 108 -1.12 23.31 2.05
C ALA A 108 -2.44 24.03 1.82
N SER A 109 -3.33 24.04 2.81
CA SER A 109 -4.59 24.69 2.73
C SER A 109 -4.53 26.07 3.40
N SER A 110 -4.67 27.12 2.64
CA SER A 110 -4.99 28.46 3.21
C SER A 110 -6.39 28.46 3.85
N GLY A 111 -6.79 27.38 4.54
CA GLY A 111 -8.04 27.23 5.30
C GLY A 111 -9.16 26.42 4.65
N GLY A 112 -8.97 25.82 3.47
CA GLY A 112 -10.08 25.15 2.75
C GLY A 112 -10.00 23.61 2.64
N LEU A 113 -8.82 23.00 2.82
CA LEU A 113 -8.64 21.56 2.69
C LEU A 113 -8.73 20.88 4.06
N ALA A 114 -9.35 19.71 4.13
CA ALA A 114 -9.45 18.94 5.35
C ALA A 114 -9.38 17.43 5.07
N ALA A 115 -8.70 16.69 5.98
CA ALA A 115 -8.73 15.25 6.03
C ALA A 115 -9.13 14.77 7.42
N ARG A 116 -9.69 13.58 7.51
CA ARG A 116 -9.90 12.86 8.77
C ARG A 116 -8.68 12.01 9.06
N TRP A 117 -8.40 11.74 10.35
CA TRP A 117 -7.23 10.96 10.75
C TRP A 117 -7.65 9.89 11.75
N ALA A 118 -7.14 8.68 11.57
CA ALA A 118 -7.38 7.56 12.45
C ALA A 118 -6.05 6.86 12.79
N CYS A 119 -5.78 6.67 14.08
CA CYS A 119 -4.64 5.89 14.54
C CYS A 119 -5.13 4.48 14.86
N ALA A 120 -4.78 3.50 14.01
CA ALA A 120 -5.27 2.13 14.16
C ALA A 120 -4.38 1.11 13.42
N ASP A 121 -4.56 -0.17 13.78
CA ASP A 121 -3.95 -1.31 13.10
C ASP A 121 -4.74 -1.63 11.82
N ALA A 122 -4.04 -1.72 10.69
CA ALA A 122 -4.62 -2.05 9.38
C ALA A 122 -5.22 -3.47 9.33
N THR A 123 -4.83 -4.36 10.23
CA THR A 123 -5.40 -5.72 10.34
C THR A 123 -6.77 -5.73 11.01
N ARG A 124 -7.21 -4.59 11.58
CA ARG A 124 -8.51 -4.41 12.25
C ARG A 124 -8.97 -2.96 12.12
N LEU A 125 -9.55 -2.62 10.99
CA LEU A 125 -9.96 -1.27 10.69
C LEU A 125 -11.17 -0.80 11.52
N PRO A 126 -11.12 0.39 12.16
CA PRO A 126 -12.18 0.89 13.03
C PRO A 126 -13.35 1.51 12.24
N PHE A 127 -13.64 0.97 11.07
CA PHE A 127 -14.70 1.46 10.18
C PHE A 127 -15.77 0.40 9.96
N ARG A 128 -17.00 0.84 9.65
CA ARG A 128 -18.10 -0.03 9.27
C ARG A 128 -17.87 -0.62 7.88
N ASP A 129 -18.55 -1.74 7.60
CA ASP A 129 -18.59 -2.33 6.27
C ASP A 129 -19.10 -1.30 5.25
N GLY A 130 -18.47 -1.26 4.07
CA GLY A 130 -18.92 -0.38 2.99
C GLY A 130 -18.83 1.11 3.31
N SER A 131 -17.79 1.55 4.01
CA SER A 131 -17.58 2.97 4.36
C SER A 131 -16.90 3.78 3.27
N PHE A 132 -16.14 3.14 2.37
CA PHE A 132 -15.28 3.82 1.40
C PHE A 132 -15.56 3.38 -0.04
N ASP A 133 -15.38 4.31 -0.97
CA ASP A 133 -15.43 4.08 -2.41
C ASP A 133 -14.08 3.65 -2.95
N LEU A 134 -13.02 4.14 -2.32
CA LEU A 134 -11.64 3.84 -2.66
C LEU A 134 -10.83 3.58 -1.39
N VAL A 135 -10.05 2.51 -1.38
CA VAL A 135 -8.92 2.34 -0.46
C VAL A 135 -7.63 2.44 -1.27
N PHE A 136 -6.76 3.33 -0.88
CA PHE A 136 -5.44 3.50 -1.47
C PHE A 136 -4.39 3.05 -0.47
N ASN A 137 -3.42 2.27 -0.93
CA ASN A 137 -2.29 1.83 -0.12
C ASN A 137 -1.00 1.88 -0.92
N ASN A 138 0.03 2.46 -0.32
CA ASN A 138 1.37 2.49 -0.89
C ASN A 138 2.37 1.95 0.13
N SER A 139 2.89 0.74 -0.12
CA SER A 139 3.92 0.11 0.71
C SER A 139 3.47 -0.17 2.16
N LEU A 140 2.53 -1.11 2.34
CA LEU A 140 2.10 -1.60 3.66
C LEU A 140 2.23 -3.12 3.78
N LEU A 141 1.70 -3.87 2.79
CA LEU A 141 1.51 -5.31 2.93
C LEU A 141 2.82 -6.06 3.09
N GLU A 142 3.90 -5.54 2.51
CA GLU A 142 5.25 -6.07 2.66
C GLU A 142 5.77 -6.03 4.10
N HIS A 143 5.29 -5.08 4.89
CA HIS A 143 5.73 -4.86 6.27
C HIS A 143 4.84 -5.59 7.30
N VAL A 144 3.65 -6.05 6.91
CA VAL A 144 2.67 -6.64 7.83
C VAL A 144 2.66 -8.17 7.71
N PRO A 145 3.11 -8.93 8.73
CA PRO A 145 3.06 -10.40 8.68
C PRO A 145 1.66 -10.95 8.41
N ALA A 146 0.63 -10.34 8.99
CA ALA A 146 -0.77 -10.72 8.82
C ALA A 146 -1.45 -10.02 7.62
N TRP A 147 -0.74 -9.83 6.51
CA TRP A 147 -1.21 -9.09 5.34
C TRP A 147 -2.57 -9.56 4.76
N ARG A 148 -2.90 -10.85 4.94
CA ARG A 148 -4.23 -11.36 4.52
C ARG A 148 -5.37 -10.75 5.32
N ALA A 149 -5.16 -10.46 6.62
CA ALA A 149 -6.14 -9.75 7.43
C ALA A 149 -6.34 -8.31 6.93
N VAL A 150 -5.25 -7.64 6.50
CA VAL A 150 -5.34 -6.31 5.85
C VAL A 150 -6.20 -6.37 4.59
N LEU A 151 -6.00 -7.38 3.72
CA LEU A 151 -6.83 -7.55 2.52
C LEU A 151 -8.30 -7.79 2.84
N ALA A 152 -8.59 -8.63 3.83
CA ALA A 152 -9.96 -8.92 4.26
C ALA A 152 -10.65 -7.65 4.81
N GLU A 153 -9.96 -6.89 5.65
CA GLU A 153 -10.47 -5.63 6.18
C GLU A 153 -10.66 -4.57 5.09
N THR A 154 -9.71 -4.46 4.16
CA THR A 154 -9.83 -3.59 2.98
C THR A 154 -11.08 -3.93 2.17
N ALA A 155 -11.29 -5.21 1.86
CA ALA A 155 -12.48 -5.65 1.14
C ALA A 155 -13.76 -5.39 1.94
N ARG A 156 -13.75 -5.54 3.27
CA ARG A 156 -14.89 -5.29 4.15
C ARG A 156 -15.32 -3.83 4.12
N VAL A 157 -14.35 -2.90 4.27
CA VAL A 157 -14.66 -1.48 4.37
C VAL A 157 -14.97 -0.80 3.02
N LEU A 158 -14.60 -1.40 1.90
CA LEU A 158 -14.99 -0.94 0.57
C LEU A 158 -16.50 -1.16 0.35
N ARG A 159 -17.16 -0.23 -0.33
CA ARG A 159 -18.51 -0.43 -0.88
C ARG A 159 -18.51 -1.46 -2.00
N PRO A 160 -19.62 -2.17 -2.27
CA PRO A 160 -19.75 -2.96 -3.51
C PRO A 160 -19.46 -2.09 -4.74
N GLY A 161 -18.58 -2.56 -5.63
CA GLY A 161 -18.08 -1.77 -6.76
C GLY A 161 -16.93 -0.80 -6.41
N GLY A 162 -16.61 -0.63 -5.13
CA GLY A 162 -15.49 0.20 -4.69
C GLY A 162 -14.13 -0.36 -5.11
N VAL A 163 -13.13 0.48 -5.16
CA VAL A 163 -11.81 0.21 -5.73
C VAL A 163 -10.74 0.11 -4.65
N PHE A 164 -9.88 -0.90 -4.73
CA PHE A 164 -8.63 -0.97 -3.98
C PHE A 164 -7.45 -0.74 -4.90
N VAL A 165 -6.59 0.19 -4.56
CA VAL A 165 -5.33 0.47 -5.27
C VAL A 165 -4.18 0.14 -4.33
N MET A 166 -3.30 -0.75 -4.76
CA MET A 166 -2.20 -1.25 -3.94
C MET A 166 -0.87 -1.18 -4.68
N TYR A 167 0.14 -0.69 -3.97
CA TYR A 167 1.55 -0.81 -4.34
C TYR A 167 2.28 -1.61 -3.27
N THR A 168 3.13 -2.55 -3.68
CA THR A 168 3.91 -3.41 -2.78
C THR A 168 5.13 -3.98 -3.49
N THR A 169 5.92 -4.78 -2.79
CA THR A 169 7.09 -5.47 -3.31
C THR A 169 6.75 -6.42 -4.45
N ASN A 170 7.69 -6.56 -5.38
CA ASN A 170 7.60 -7.53 -6.47
C ASN A 170 8.74 -8.55 -6.38
N ARG A 171 8.44 -9.78 -5.96
CA ARG A 171 9.42 -10.88 -5.88
C ARG A 171 9.98 -11.29 -7.24
N THR A 172 9.24 -11.02 -8.31
CA THR A 172 9.66 -11.43 -9.67
C THR A 172 10.79 -10.56 -10.20
N CYS A 173 10.80 -9.27 -9.84
CA CYS A 173 11.85 -8.33 -10.25
C CYS A 173 13.13 -8.53 -9.44
N PRO A 174 14.30 -8.65 -10.09
CA PRO A 174 15.58 -8.77 -9.39
C PRO A 174 16.01 -7.47 -8.70
N ILE A 175 15.51 -6.32 -9.19
CA ILE A 175 15.77 -4.99 -8.63
C ILE A 175 14.64 -4.66 -7.67
N GLN A 176 14.97 -4.19 -6.48
CA GLN A 176 14.02 -3.84 -5.44
C GLN A 176 14.51 -2.62 -4.66
N GLN A 177 13.61 -2.01 -3.85
CA GLN A 177 13.88 -0.77 -3.13
C GLN A 177 13.83 -0.90 -1.60
N GLU A 178 13.44 -2.10 -1.10
CA GLU A 178 13.26 -2.33 0.35
C GLU A 178 14.58 -2.56 1.09
N VAL A 179 15.55 -3.20 0.42
CA VAL A 179 16.91 -3.39 0.93
C VAL A 179 17.88 -2.73 -0.03
N ASN A 180 18.29 -1.52 0.27
CA ASN A 180 19.15 -0.70 -0.58
C ASN A 180 20.45 -1.44 -0.93
N HIS A 181 20.91 -1.28 -2.18
CA HIS A 181 22.15 -1.85 -2.69
C HIS A 181 22.25 -3.39 -2.66
N PHE A 182 21.12 -4.10 -2.49
CA PHE A 182 21.09 -5.55 -2.49
C PHE A 182 20.21 -6.10 -3.64
N PRO A 183 20.71 -6.10 -4.90
CA PRO A 183 19.97 -6.71 -6.02
C PRO A 183 19.79 -8.21 -5.76
N PHE A 184 18.75 -8.80 -6.36
CA PHE A 184 18.39 -10.22 -6.21
C PHE A 184 17.98 -10.66 -4.80
N TYR A 185 17.93 -9.75 -3.82
CA TYR A 185 17.46 -10.07 -2.47
C TYR A 185 16.12 -10.84 -2.45
N PRO A 186 15.09 -10.47 -3.26
CA PRO A 186 13.82 -11.19 -3.29
C PRO A 186 13.91 -12.64 -3.77
N TRP A 187 15.00 -13.00 -4.46
CA TRP A 187 15.23 -14.35 -5.00
C TRP A 187 15.95 -15.28 -4.05
N LEU A 188 16.49 -14.75 -2.97
CA LEU A 188 17.08 -15.58 -1.94
C LEU A 188 16.03 -16.52 -1.32
N PRO A 189 16.38 -17.76 -0.96
CA PRO A 189 15.51 -18.61 -0.16
C PRO A 189 15.10 -17.94 1.16
N ASP A 190 13.86 -18.13 1.58
CA ASP A 190 13.29 -17.45 2.77
C ASP A 190 14.16 -17.60 4.05
N PRO A 191 14.81 -18.75 4.36
CA PRO A 191 15.71 -18.84 5.51
C PRO A 191 16.94 -17.93 5.41
N ILE A 192 17.46 -17.75 4.19
CA ILE A 192 18.61 -16.88 3.92
C ILE A 192 18.17 -15.42 4.01
N GLN A 193 17.04 -15.06 3.40
CA GLN A 193 16.48 -13.71 3.50
C GLN A 193 16.33 -13.29 4.96
N ARG A 194 15.72 -14.15 5.81
CA ARG A 194 15.56 -13.86 7.24
C ARG A 194 16.87 -13.65 7.97
N ARG A 195 17.91 -14.45 7.68
CA ARG A 195 19.24 -14.29 8.30
C ARG A 195 19.91 -12.99 7.86
N VAL A 196 19.85 -12.69 6.56
CA VAL A 196 20.41 -11.45 5.99
C VAL A 196 19.71 -10.25 6.59
N LEU A 197 18.37 -10.28 6.66
CA LEU A 197 17.57 -9.18 7.23
C LEU A 197 17.89 -8.99 8.72
N ALA A 198 17.98 -10.06 9.51
CA ALA A 198 18.36 -9.99 10.91
C ALA A 198 19.75 -9.34 11.10
N TRP A 199 20.71 -9.72 10.27
CA TRP A 199 22.06 -9.12 10.27
C TRP A 199 22.01 -7.63 9.88
N ILE A 200 21.24 -7.25 8.85
CA ILE A 200 21.04 -5.87 8.44
C ILE A 200 20.43 -5.05 9.58
N MET A 201 19.39 -5.56 10.23
CA MET A 201 18.72 -4.88 11.33
C MET A 201 19.63 -4.66 12.54
N GLU A 202 20.63 -5.51 12.72
CA GLU A 202 21.60 -5.39 13.80
C GLU A 202 22.79 -4.46 13.45
N HIS A 203 23.25 -4.47 12.18
CA HIS A 203 24.55 -3.85 11.83
C HIS A 203 24.46 -2.75 10.76
N ARG A 204 23.44 -2.75 9.91
CA ARG A 204 23.33 -1.88 8.72
C ARG A 204 21.92 -1.39 8.46
N ARG A 205 21.28 -0.81 9.46
CA ARG A 205 19.92 -0.26 9.35
C ARG A 205 19.76 0.82 8.27
N ASP A 206 20.87 1.45 7.88
CA ASP A 206 20.93 2.36 6.73
C ASP A 206 20.43 1.72 5.44
N LEU A 207 20.62 0.40 5.27
CA LEU A 207 20.15 -0.34 4.09
C LEU A 207 18.63 -0.50 4.02
N VAL A 208 17.92 -0.33 5.12
CA VAL A 208 16.45 -0.40 5.23
C VAL A 208 15.84 0.93 5.69
N ASN A 209 16.52 2.05 5.37
CA ASN A 209 16.05 3.40 5.69
C ASN A 209 15.71 3.63 7.18
N PHE A 210 16.44 2.95 8.07
CA PHE A 210 16.26 3.01 9.54
C PHE A 210 14.89 2.56 10.05
N THR A 211 14.06 1.95 9.22
CA THR A 211 12.73 1.47 9.66
C THR A 211 12.85 0.36 10.72
N ASP A 212 11.94 0.37 11.69
CA ASP A 212 11.77 -0.72 12.65
C ASP A 212 10.91 -1.86 12.07
N PHE A 213 10.27 -1.64 10.92
CA PHE A 213 9.38 -2.57 10.24
C PHE A 213 9.86 -2.82 8.80
N PRO A 214 10.97 -3.57 8.59
CA PRO A 214 11.45 -3.87 7.26
C PRO A 214 10.49 -4.77 6.49
N ALA A 215 10.60 -4.80 5.16
CA ALA A 215 9.80 -5.69 4.33
C ALA A 215 10.11 -7.17 4.66
N VAL A 216 9.10 -7.90 5.08
CA VAL A 216 9.15 -9.34 5.42
C VAL A 216 8.37 -10.19 4.41
N ASN A 217 7.54 -9.57 3.58
CA ASN A 217 6.75 -10.24 2.55
C ASN A 217 7.20 -9.80 1.16
N TRP A 218 7.27 -10.79 0.24
CA TRP A 218 7.62 -10.59 -1.16
C TRP A 218 6.59 -11.28 -2.02
N PHE A 219 5.91 -10.52 -2.87
CA PHE A 219 4.74 -10.99 -3.59
C PHE A 219 5.02 -11.24 -5.06
N THR A 220 4.24 -12.12 -5.67
CA THR A 220 4.18 -12.29 -7.12
C THR A 220 2.82 -11.83 -7.63
N PHE A 221 2.75 -11.29 -8.85
CA PHE A 221 1.48 -10.87 -9.45
C PHE A 221 0.41 -11.97 -9.44
N PRO A 222 0.71 -13.23 -9.87
CA PRO A 222 -0.29 -14.30 -9.80
C PRO A 222 -0.73 -14.65 -8.38
N GLY A 223 0.21 -14.65 -7.42
CA GLY A 223 -0.09 -14.94 -6.01
C GLY A 223 -0.99 -13.90 -5.39
N MET A 224 -0.68 -12.62 -5.61
CA MET A 224 -1.49 -11.52 -5.08
C MET A 224 -2.84 -11.41 -5.79
N SER A 225 -2.91 -11.65 -7.11
CA SER A 225 -4.19 -11.71 -7.83
C SER A 225 -5.11 -12.81 -7.29
N ARG A 226 -4.55 -13.96 -6.89
CA ARG A 226 -5.32 -15.02 -6.22
C ARG A 226 -5.84 -14.53 -4.86
N ALA A 227 -4.99 -13.93 -4.03
CA ALA A 227 -5.39 -13.42 -2.72
C ALA A 227 -6.48 -12.35 -2.81
N PHE A 228 -6.45 -11.49 -3.83
CA PHE A 228 -7.52 -10.53 -4.10
C PHE A 228 -8.85 -11.24 -4.36
N ARG A 229 -8.87 -12.24 -5.25
CA ARG A 229 -10.10 -13.00 -5.54
C ARG A 229 -10.65 -13.72 -4.30
N GLU A 230 -9.77 -14.31 -3.50
CA GLU A 230 -10.13 -14.95 -2.23
C GLU A 230 -10.75 -13.96 -1.24
N SER A 231 -10.35 -12.68 -1.31
CA SER A 231 -10.89 -11.59 -0.49
C SER A 231 -12.12 -10.89 -1.10
N GLY A 232 -12.64 -11.38 -2.23
CA GLY A 232 -13.81 -10.80 -2.89
C GLY A 232 -13.51 -9.58 -3.77
N LEU A 233 -12.25 -9.37 -4.13
CA LEU A 233 -11.79 -8.31 -5.03
C LEU A 233 -11.48 -8.90 -6.41
N GLU A 234 -11.96 -8.28 -7.49
CA GLU A 234 -11.56 -8.65 -8.85
C GLU A 234 -10.26 -7.93 -9.21
N PRO A 235 -9.13 -8.66 -9.40
CA PRO A 235 -7.83 -8.03 -9.60
C PRO A 235 -7.59 -7.61 -11.05
N PHE A 236 -6.91 -6.47 -11.22
CA PHE A 236 -6.40 -5.96 -12.48
C PHE A 236 -4.96 -5.47 -12.29
N ASP A 237 -4.06 -5.81 -13.19
CA ASP A 237 -2.79 -5.12 -13.33
C ASP A 237 -2.88 -3.96 -14.36
N ARG A 238 -1.81 -3.21 -14.54
CA ARG A 238 -1.80 -2.09 -15.50
C ARG A 238 -2.06 -2.53 -16.94
N ILE A 239 -1.65 -3.75 -17.33
CA ILE A 239 -1.89 -4.29 -18.68
C ILE A 239 -3.38 -4.57 -18.86
N ASP A 240 -4.03 -5.15 -17.83
CA ASP A 240 -5.47 -5.42 -17.87
C ASP A 240 -6.27 -4.13 -17.99
N LEU A 241 -5.88 -3.08 -17.26
CA LEU A 241 -6.56 -1.79 -17.32
C LEU A 241 -6.36 -1.08 -18.65
N LEU A 242 -5.16 -1.11 -19.22
CA LEU A 242 -4.91 -0.57 -20.57
C LEU A 242 -5.69 -1.31 -21.66
N ALA A 243 -5.87 -2.64 -21.49
CA ALA A 243 -6.68 -3.44 -22.41
C ALA A 243 -8.18 -3.11 -22.27
N ARG A 244 -8.66 -2.89 -21.05
CA ARG A 244 -10.05 -2.55 -20.74
C ARG A 244 -10.44 -1.18 -21.26
N ASP A 245 -9.56 -0.19 -21.12
CA ASP A 245 -9.77 1.20 -21.55
C ASP A 245 -9.74 1.36 -23.09
N ARG A 246 -9.52 0.26 -23.84
CA ARG A 246 -9.36 0.30 -25.31
C ARG A 246 -8.44 1.44 -25.76
N ALA A 247 -7.30 1.58 -25.06
CA ALA A 247 -6.32 2.61 -25.39
C ALA A 247 -6.08 2.66 -26.91
N PRO A 248 -6.16 3.82 -27.57
CA PRO A 248 -6.06 3.91 -29.02
C PRO A 248 -4.69 3.46 -29.54
N GLY A 249 -4.69 2.81 -30.73
CA GLY A 249 -3.49 2.43 -31.43
C GLY A 249 -2.84 1.12 -30.97
N MET A 250 -1.58 0.94 -31.35
CA MET A 250 -0.83 -0.31 -31.18
C MET A 250 -0.67 -0.73 -29.71
N ARG A 251 -0.59 0.24 -28.77
CA ARG A 251 -0.47 -0.04 -27.32
C ARG A 251 -1.70 -0.76 -26.75
N GLY A 252 -2.90 -0.32 -27.11
CA GLY A 252 -4.15 -0.97 -26.67
C GLY A 252 -4.34 -2.34 -27.30
N ALA A 253 -4.00 -2.49 -28.61
CA ALA A 253 -4.04 -3.80 -29.27
C ALA A 253 -3.07 -4.79 -28.61
N LEU A 254 -1.84 -4.38 -28.31
CA LEU A 254 -0.86 -5.20 -27.62
C LEU A 254 -1.33 -5.55 -26.19
N ALA A 255 -1.82 -4.57 -25.42
CA ALA A 255 -2.36 -4.81 -24.10
C ALA A 255 -3.52 -5.80 -24.13
N GLY A 256 -4.41 -5.73 -25.14
CA GLY A 256 -5.51 -6.67 -25.34
C GLY A 256 -5.05 -8.11 -25.61
N ILE A 257 -3.93 -8.30 -26.28
CA ILE A 257 -3.31 -9.63 -26.48
C ILE A 257 -2.67 -10.11 -25.17
N LEU A 258 -1.88 -9.26 -24.53
CA LEU A 258 -1.15 -9.59 -23.29
C LEU A 258 -2.11 -9.91 -22.14
N SER A 259 -3.23 -9.20 -22.01
CA SER A 259 -4.21 -9.42 -20.95
C SER A 259 -4.86 -10.81 -21.02
N LYS A 260 -5.03 -11.37 -22.23
CA LYS A 260 -5.62 -12.69 -22.45
C LYS A 260 -4.63 -13.84 -22.18
N HIS A 261 -3.35 -13.59 -22.22
CA HIS A 261 -2.29 -14.59 -22.15
C HIS A 261 -1.34 -14.30 -21.00
N GLY A 262 -1.62 -14.80 -19.81
CA GLY A 262 -0.84 -14.53 -18.59
C GLY A 262 0.66 -14.77 -18.73
N LEU A 263 1.10 -15.75 -19.54
CA LEU A 263 2.52 -16.00 -19.80
C LEU A 263 3.20 -14.84 -20.54
N LEU A 264 2.48 -14.11 -21.39
CA LEU A 264 3.03 -12.97 -22.12
C LEU A 264 3.23 -11.73 -21.24
N LYS A 265 2.66 -11.71 -20.01
CA LYS A 265 2.89 -10.65 -19.02
C LYS A 265 4.20 -10.80 -18.26
N TRP A 266 4.89 -11.96 -18.34
CA TRP A 266 6.13 -12.20 -17.59
C TRP A 266 7.22 -11.15 -17.79
N PRO A 267 7.51 -10.63 -19.01
CA PRO A 267 8.49 -9.56 -19.17
C PRO A 267 8.12 -8.30 -18.37
N TYR A 268 6.85 -7.94 -18.34
CA TYR A 268 6.36 -6.82 -17.49
C TYR A 268 6.58 -7.12 -16.00
N TYR A 269 6.24 -8.32 -15.52
CA TYR A 269 6.42 -8.68 -14.12
C TYR A 269 7.88 -8.71 -13.69
N LEU A 270 8.79 -9.14 -14.58
CA LEU A 270 10.23 -9.12 -14.35
C LEU A 270 10.81 -7.69 -14.29
N TYR A 271 10.20 -6.76 -15.01
CA TYR A 271 10.74 -5.41 -15.11
C TYR A 271 10.11 -4.42 -14.13
N ALA A 272 8.92 -4.70 -13.62
CA ALA A 272 8.24 -3.85 -12.65
C ALA A 272 8.92 -3.92 -11.28
N ILE A 273 9.63 -2.86 -10.89
CA ILE A 273 10.36 -2.78 -9.60
C ILE A 273 9.40 -2.97 -8.42
N SER A 274 8.22 -2.34 -8.48
CA SER A 274 7.13 -2.51 -7.53
C SER A 274 5.90 -3.07 -8.23
N MET A 275 5.09 -3.81 -7.48
CA MET A 275 3.81 -4.32 -7.95
C MET A 275 2.72 -3.26 -7.77
N ALA A 276 2.06 -2.89 -8.86
CA ALA A 276 0.81 -2.15 -8.82
C ALA A 276 -0.35 -3.09 -9.16
N LEU A 277 -1.28 -3.23 -8.24
CA LEU A 277 -2.48 -4.05 -8.43
C LEU A 277 -3.72 -3.26 -8.02
N TYR A 278 -4.78 -3.41 -8.79
CA TYR A 278 -6.05 -2.74 -8.59
C TYR A 278 -7.12 -3.80 -8.38
N GLY A 279 -7.97 -3.63 -7.37
CA GLY A 279 -9.05 -4.55 -7.07
C GLY A 279 -10.38 -3.83 -7.10
N VAL A 280 -11.39 -4.41 -7.73
CA VAL A 280 -12.78 -3.93 -7.65
C VAL A 280 -13.57 -4.88 -6.76
N ARG A 281 -14.21 -4.38 -5.72
CA ARG A 281 -15.05 -5.18 -4.85
C ARG A 281 -16.26 -5.71 -5.62
N ARG A 282 -16.46 -7.03 -5.59
CA ARG A 282 -17.59 -7.67 -6.25
C ARG A 282 -18.93 -7.21 -5.65
N THR A 283 -19.95 -7.06 -6.49
CA THR A 283 -21.28 -6.57 -6.09
C THR A 283 -22.23 -7.68 -5.60
N GLY A 284 -21.86 -8.96 -5.74
CA GLY A 284 -22.64 -10.13 -5.31
C GLY A 284 -22.04 -10.84 -4.09
N PRO A 285 -22.78 -11.79 -3.47
CA PRO A 285 -22.26 -12.59 -2.38
C PRO A 285 -21.03 -13.40 -2.84
N PRO A 286 -20.05 -13.65 -1.94
CA PRO A 286 -18.88 -14.47 -2.26
C PRO A 286 -19.38 -15.88 -2.65
N GLY A 287 -19.11 -16.30 -3.89
CA GLY A 287 -19.46 -17.65 -4.38
C GLY A 287 -20.52 -17.73 -5.48
N SER A 288 -21.07 -16.62 -5.98
CA SER A 288 -21.97 -16.60 -7.14
C SER A 288 -21.19 -16.35 -8.43
N THR A 289 -20.53 -17.37 -8.99
CA THR A 289 -20.07 -17.46 -10.40
C THR A 289 -20.43 -18.82 -10.94
#